data_f8ac28389e72bed56a44a423c7233285
#
_entry.id   f8ac28389e72bed56a44a423c7233285
#
_cell.length_a   1.000
_cell.length_b   1.000
_cell.length_c   1.000
_cell.angle_alpha   90.00
_cell.angle_beta   90.00
_cell.angle_gamma   90.00
#
_symmetry.space_group_name_H-M   'P 1'
#
loop_
_entity.id
_entity.type
_entity.pdbx_description
1 polymer ?
#
loop_
_entity_poly.entity_id
_entity_poly.type
_entity_poly.pdbx_seq_one_letter_code
_entity_poly.pdbx_strand_id
1 'polypeptide(L)'
;MDLIQKIPTMLPPHSDPRADTYPLMSSFTPSVLITLGYVCLVCAWSKSLNMRKSKNSALQKETEIKWDLTRCLMIFYNFTMVLYSATLVGTALYYAQKLGYGLGCVEAPDPTDRRTDIVVAIGYAFYFSKFIEMLDTVFFLWRGRTDQVTFLHVFHHAAMPPSIWWGIKYAPGE
;
A
#
# COMPACT_ATOMS: atom_id res chain seq x y z
N MET A 1 10.86 -20.83 31.46
CA MET A 1 11.26 -21.11 30.06
C MET A 1 10.06 -21.20 29.12
N ASP A 2 8.87 -20.72 29.53
CA ASP A 2 7.59 -20.94 28.84
C ASP A 2 6.98 -19.73 28.13
N LEU A 3 7.63 -18.58 28.15
CA LEU A 3 7.11 -17.36 27.53
C LEU A 3 7.34 -17.30 26.00
N ILE A 4 8.38 -17.97 25.51
CA ILE A 4 8.73 -17.97 24.07
C ILE A 4 7.83 -18.96 23.28
N GLN A 5 7.29 -19.97 23.93
CA GLN A 5 6.41 -20.96 23.27
C GLN A 5 4.95 -20.49 23.09
N LYS A 6 4.55 -19.39 23.75
CA LYS A 6 3.19 -18.81 23.63
C LYS A 6 3.02 -17.79 22.50
N ILE A 7 4.10 -17.31 21.90
CA ILE A 7 4.04 -16.34 20.81
C ILE A 7 3.42 -16.93 19.52
N PRO A 8 3.61 -18.22 19.15
CA PRO A 8 2.97 -18.79 17.97
C PRO A 8 1.44 -18.87 18.00
N THR A 9 0.84 -18.80 19.18
CA THR A 9 -0.62 -18.93 19.32
C THR A 9 -1.41 -17.65 19.07
N MET A 10 -0.75 -16.52 18.81
CA MET A 10 -1.39 -15.28 18.38
C MET A 10 -1.54 -15.18 16.85
N LEU A 11 -0.90 -16.06 16.10
CA LEU A 11 -1.10 -16.15 14.65
C LEU A 11 -2.29 -17.07 14.39
N PRO A 12 -3.20 -16.73 13.47
CA PRO A 12 -4.23 -17.63 13.01
C PRO A 12 -3.58 -18.96 12.57
N PRO A 13 -4.14 -20.10 12.92
CA PRO A 13 -3.50 -21.41 12.75
C PRO A 13 -3.30 -21.81 11.28
N HIS A 14 -3.94 -21.13 10.35
CA HIS A 14 -3.90 -21.47 8.92
C HIS A 14 -3.58 -20.23 8.08
N SER A 15 -2.40 -20.22 7.48
CA SER A 15 -2.07 -19.27 6.41
C SER A 15 -2.55 -19.83 5.07
N ASP A 16 -3.08 -18.99 4.19
CA ASP A 16 -3.48 -19.42 2.84
C ASP A 16 -2.23 -19.68 1.98
N PRO A 17 -2.00 -20.94 1.55
CA PRO A 17 -0.81 -21.30 0.76
C PRO A 17 -0.82 -20.66 -0.63
N ARG A 18 -1.99 -20.27 -1.15
CA ARG A 18 -2.12 -19.60 -2.46
C ARG A 18 -1.44 -18.25 -2.46
N ALA A 19 -1.47 -17.54 -1.32
CA ALA A 19 -0.79 -16.26 -1.17
C ALA A 19 0.74 -16.39 -1.38
N ASP A 20 1.35 -17.52 -1.01
CA ASP A 20 2.79 -17.74 -1.11
C ASP A 20 3.32 -17.79 -2.56
N THR A 21 2.44 -18.02 -3.52
CA THR A 21 2.80 -18.02 -4.94
C THR A 21 3.10 -16.63 -5.49
N TYR A 22 2.65 -15.58 -4.80
CA TYR A 22 2.83 -14.20 -5.24
C TYR A 22 4.11 -13.57 -4.69
N PRO A 23 4.78 -12.71 -5.47
CA PRO A 23 5.97 -11.97 -5.02
C PRO A 23 5.72 -11.19 -3.73
N LEU A 24 6.70 -11.18 -2.82
CA LEU A 24 6.67 -10.51 -1.51
C LEU A 24 5.67 -11.09 -0.49
N MET A 25 4.91 -12.15 -0.87
CA MET A 25 3.91 -12.75 0.01
C MET A 25 4.42 -13.95 0.81
N SER A 26 5.52 -14.58 0.38
CA SER A 26 6.12 -15.74 1.07
C SER A 26 6.65 -15.42 2.47
N SER A 27 7.02 -14.17 2.73
CA SER A 27 7.56 -13.71 4.03
C SER A 27 7.08 -12.29 4.34
N PHE A 28 6.88 -11.98 5.62
CA PHE A 28 6.52 -10.64 6.08
C PHE A 28 7.69 -9.65 5.99
N THR A 29 8.91 -10.16 6.07
CA THR A 29 10.13 -9.37 6.14
C THR A 29 10.32 -8.39 4.97
N PRO A 30 10.14 -8.77 3.68
CA PRO A 30 10.29 -7.83 2.57
C PRO A 30 9.32 -6.65 2.65
N SER A 31 8.07 -6.90 3.03
CA SER A 31 7.05 -5.85 3.19
C SER A 31 7.49 -4.81 4.23
N VAL A 32 7.97 -5.28 5.39
CA VAL A 32 8.47 -4.42 6.46
C VAL A 32 9.71 -3.65 6.03
N LEU A 33 10.67 -4.31 5.38
CA LEU A 33 11.91 -3.65 4.94
C LEU A 33 11.67 -2.55 3.91
N ILE A 34 10.79 -2.79 2.94
CA ILE A 34 10.40 -1.77 1.96
C ILE A 34 9.74 -0.58 2.66
N THR A 35 8.83 -0.85 3.58
CA THR A 35 8.13 0.18 4.35
C THR A 35 9.08 1.00 5.22
N LEU A 36 10.00 0.37 5.93
CA LEU A 36 11.02 1.06 6.73
C LEU A 36 11.95 1.90 5.84
N GLY A 37 12.39 1.35 4.71
CA GLY A 37 13.18 2.07 3.71
C GLY A 37 12.46 3.31 3.19
N TYR A 38 11.16 3.20 2.89
CA TYR A 38 10.31 4.32 2.50
C TYR A 38 10.29 5.40 3.59
N VAL A 39 10.01 5.06 4.84
CA VAL A 39 9.96 6.03 5.95
C VAL A 39 11.31 6.72 6.13
N CYS A 40 12.41 5.97 6.14
CA CYS A 40 13.76 6.53 6.25
C CYS A 40 14.06 7.51 5.11
N LEU A 41 13.73 7.14 3.86
CA LEU A 41 13.93 7.99 2.69
C LEU A 41 13.12 9.28 2.80
N VAL A 42 11.84 9.19 3.15
CA VAL A 42 10.95 10.35 3.30
C VAL A 42 11.45 11.29 4.39
N CYS A 43 11.82 10.77 5.55
CA CYS A 43 12.35 11.57 6.66
C CYS A 43 13.67 12.29 6.28
N ALA A 44 14.60 11.56 5.67
CA ALA A 44 15.90 12.12 5.27
C ALA A 44 15.73 13.20 4.19
N TRP A 45 14.90 12.93 3.18
CA TRP A 45 14.68 13.88 2.07
C TRP A 45 13.90 15.12 2.53
N SER A 46 12.83 14.95 3.31
CA SER A 46 12.07 16.09 3.88
C SER A 46 12.95 16.98 4.73
N LYS A 47 13.80 16.40 5.59
CA LYS A 47 14.76 17.16 6.42
C LYS A 47 15.74 17.94 5.55
N SER A 48 16.29 17.31 4.51
CA SER A 48 17.22 17.98 3.57
C SER A 48 16.56 19.16 2.87
N LEU A 49 15.32 19.00 2.38
CA LEU A 49 14.59 20.06 1.71
C LEU A 49 14.27 21.22 2.66
N ASN A 50 13.85 20.92 3.88
CA ASN A 50 13.53 21.96 4.87
C ASN A 50 14.77 22.77 5.27
N MET A 51 15.92 22.10 5.41
CA MET A 51 17.20 22.80 5.66
C MET A 51 17.58 23.72 4.49
N ARG A 52 17.37 23.30 3.24
CA ARG A 52 17.63 24.12 2.05
C ARG A 52 16.67 25.31 1.98
N LYS A 53 15.38 25.13 2.26
CA LYS A 53 14.39 26.22 2.30
C LYS A 53 14.75 27.26 3.37
N SER A 54 15.17 26.83 4.55
CA SER A 54 15.60 27.73 5.64
C SER A 54 16.81 28.59 5.27
N LYS A 55 17.75 28.02 4.49
CA LYS A 55 18.93 28.79 4.01
C LYS A 55 18.61 29.76 2.87
N ASN A 56 17.58 29.50 2.06
CA ASN A 56 17.26 30.24 0.84
C ASN A 56 15.96 31.05 0.98
N SER A 57 15.54 31.40 2.19
CA SER A 57 14.30 32.14 2.46
C SER A 57 14.22 33.51 1.79
N ALA A 58 15.34 34.06 1.29
CA ALA A 58 15.40 35.32 0.54
C ALA A 58 15.01 35.17 -0.96
N LEU A 59 14.86 33.97 -1.50
CA LEU A 59 14.68 33.70 -2.94
C LEU A 59 13.33 33.05 -3.28
N GLN A 60 12.40 33.00 -2.35
CA GLN A 60 11.07 32.45 -2.61
C GLN A 60 10.17 33.46 -3.33
N LYS A 61 10.57 33.86 -4.54
CA LYS A 61 9.68 34.46 -5.52
C LYS A 61 8.73 33.35 -6.02
N GLU A 62 7.44 33.63 -6.00
CA GLU A 62 6.37 32.78 -6.54
C GLU A 62 6.82 32.09 -7.82
N THR A 63 6.99 30.78 -7.75
CA THR A 63 7.18 29.99 -8.96
C THR A 63 5.84 30.00 -9.66
N GLU A 64 5.70 30.79 -10.71
CA GLU A 64 4.56 30.72 -11.63
C GLU A 64 4.28 29.24 -11.95
N ILE A 65 2.98 28.93 -12.03
CA ILE A 65 2.48 27.57 -12.35
C ILE A 65 2.89 27.27 -13.79
N LYS A 66 4.15 26.93 -14.01
CA LYS A 66 4.60 26.40 -15.31
C LYS A 66 4.13 24.96 -15.42
N TRP A 67 3.56 24.65 -16.56
CA TRP A 67 3.32 23.27 -16.97
C TRP A 67 4.68 22.59 -17.12
N ASP A 68 5.09 21.87 -16.08
CA ASP A 68 6.33 21.13 -16.03
C ASP A 68 6.03 19.66 -16.37
N LEU A 69 6.97 18.99 -17.02
CA LEU A 69 6.90 17.55 -17.34
C LEU A 69 6.50 16.74 -16.09
N THR A 70 7.04 17.11 -14.94
CA THR A 70 6.70 16.46 -13.66
C THR A 70 5.21 16.55 -13.33
N ARG A 71 4.58 17.68 -13.62
CA ARG A 71 3.14 17.85 -13.39
C ARG A 71 2.32 16.96 -14.33
N CYS A 72 2.70 16.89 -15.59
CA CYS A 72 2.06 16.00 -16.55
C CYS A 72 2.19 14.53 -16.15
N LEU A 73 3.38 14.13 -15.70
CA LEU A 73 3.62 12.78 -15.19
C LEU A 73 2.75 12.45 -13.97
N MET A 74 2.63 13.38 -13.03
CA MET A 74 1.76 13.20 -11.84
C MET A 74 0.28 13.07 -12.23
N ILE A 75 -0.21 13.89 -13.18
CA ILE A 75 -1.59 13.81 -13.64
C ILE A 75 -1.82 12.45 -14.32
N PHE A 76 -0.92 12.04 -15.18
CA PHE A 76 -1.03 10.75 -15.86
C PHE A 76 -0.99 9.58 -14.86
N TYR A 77 -0.05 9.62 -13.93
CA TYR A 77 0.04 8.63 -12.85
C TYR A 77 -1.24 8.55 -12.02
N ASN A 78 -1.74 9.69 -11.52
CA ASN A 78 -2.97 9.73 -10.73
C ASN A 78 -4.18 9.22 -11.52
N PHE A 79 -4.30 9.60 -12.79
CA PHE A 79 -5.36 9.08 -13.65
C PHE A 79 -5.29 7.56 -13.81
N THR A 80 -4.07 7.04 -14.04
CA THR A 80 -3.83 5.59 -14.13
C THR A 80 -4.21 4.88 -12.83
N MET A 81 -3.86 5.44 -11.68
CA MET A 81 -4.20 4.87 -10.37
C MET A 81 -5.71 4.89 -10.11
N VAL A 82 -6.42 5.94 -10.54
CA VAL A 82 -7.90 5.98 -10.46
C VAL A 82 -8.53 4.87 -11.30
N LEU A 83 -8.09 4.70 -12.55
CA LEU A 83 -8.60 3.63 -13.42
C LEU A 83 -8.28 2.25 -12.84
N TYR A 84 -7.08 2.07 -12.34
CA TYR A 84 -6.67 0.82 -11.70
C TYR A 84 -7.54 0.49 -10.47
N SER A 85 -7.74 1.46 -9.58
CA SER A 85 -8.58 1.29 -8.39
C SER A 85 -10.03 1.02 -8.75
N ALA A 86 -10.58 1.73 -9.75
CA ALA A 86 -11.95 1.50 -10.22
C ALA A 86 -12.11 0.08 -10.79
N THR A 87 -11.12 -0.40 -11.56
CA THR A 87 -11.11 -1.76 -12.09
C THR A 87 -11.04 -2.80 -10.97
N LEU A 88 -10.17 -2.58 -9.98
CA LEU A 88 -10.05 -3.47 -8.81
C LEU A 88 -11.38 -3.57 -8.05
N VAL A 89 -11.99 -2.43 -7.72
CA VAL A 89 -13.27 -2.39 -7.00
C VAL A 89 -14.38 -3.05 -7.82
N GLY A 90 -14.48 -2.72 -9.12
CA GLY A 90 -15.48 -3.34 -10.02
C GLY A 90 -15.31 -4.85 -10.11
N THR A 91 -14.07 -5.33 -10.22
CA THR A 91 -13.77 -6.77 -10.26
C THR A 91 -14.10 -7.44 -8.92
N ALA A 92 -13.74 -6.81 -7.80
CA ALA A 92 -14.06 -7.32 -6.46
C ALA A 92 -15.56 -7.46 -6.25
N LEU A 93 -16.35 -6.43 -6.58
CA LEU A 93 -17.82 -6.46 -6.47
C LEU A 93 -18.44 -7.52 -7.36
N TYR A 94 -17.97 -7.64 -8.60
CA TYR A 94 -18.47 -8.65 -9.53
C TYR A 94 -18.25 -10.08 -9.02
N TYR A 95 -17.05 -10.38 -8.53
CA TYR A 95 -16.75 -11.71 -8.03
C TYR A 95 -17.38 -11.95 -6.65
N ALA A 96 -17.50 -10.93 -5.80
CA ALA A 96 -18.25 -11.05 -4.55
C ALA A 96 -19.69 -11.49 -4.80
N GLN A 97 -20.37 -10.86 -5.76
CA GLN A 97 -21.72 -11.28 -6.14
C GLN A 97 -21.78 -12.71 -6.70
N LYS A 98 -20.82 -13.07 -7.56
CA LYS A 98 -20.75 -14.44 -8.13
C LYS A 98 -20.50 -15.52 -7.09
N LEU A 99 -19.74 -15.22 -6.06
CA LEU A 99 -19.39 -16.15 -4.98
C LEU A 99 -20.47 -16.18 -3.88
N GLY A 100 -21.49 -15.32 -3.99
CA GLY A 100 -22.58 -15.24 -3.02
C GLY A 100 -22.22 -14.48 -1.74
N TYR A 101 -21.16 -13.68 -1.76
CA TYR A 101 -20.84 -12.79 -0.63
C TYR A 101 -21.94 -11.73 -0.47
N GLY A 102 -22.61 -11.73 0.68
CA GLY A 102 -23.61 -10.74 1.07
C GLY A 102 -23.02 -9.70 2.02
N LEU A 103 -23.88 -8.77 2.47
CA LEU A 103 -23.52 -7.76 3.49
C LEU A 103 -23.54 -8.33 4.93
N GLY A 104 -23.76 -9.64 5.09
CA GLY A 104 -23.78 -10.33 6.38
C GLY A 104 -22.51 -11.13 6.64
N CYS A 105 -22.42 -11.74 7.83
CA CYS A 105 -21.36 -12.71 8.12
C CYS A 105 -21.51 -13.90 7.18
N VAL A 106 -20.53 -14.12 6.34
CA VAL A 106 -20.43 -15.29 5.45
C VAL A 106 -19.33 -16.17 6.01
N GLU A 107 -19.56 -17.48 5.98
CA GLU A 107 -18.54 -18.45 6.37
C GLU A 107 -17.31 -18.30 5.47
N ALA A 108 -16.11 -18.31 6.08
CA ALA A 108 -14.87 -18.18 5.33
C ALA A 108 -14.80 -19.26 4.21
N PRO A 109 -14.45 -18.87 2.99
CA PRO A 109 -14.44 -19.81 1.86
C PRO A 109 -13.41 -20.90 2.09
N ASP A 110 -13.75 -22.12 1.68
CA ASP A 110 -12.82 -23.25 1.72
C ASP A 110 -11.55 -22.92 0.90
N PRO A 111 -10.35 -22.96 1.51
CA PRO A 111 -9.09 -22.71 0.81
C PRO A 111 -8.86 -23.62 -0.40
N THR A 112 -9.55 -24.75 -0.48
CA THR A 112 -9.47 -25.70 -1.61
C THR A 112 -10.38 -25.32 -2.78
N ASP A 113 -11.31 -24.37 -2.61
CA ASP A 113 -12.21 -23.94 -3.67
C ASP A 113 -11.50 -22.99 -4.65
N ARG A 114 -11.17 -23.49 -5.82
CA ARG A 114 -10.54 -22.72 -6.91
C ARG A 114 -11.31 -21.48 -7.32
N ARG A 115 -12.62 -21.42 -7.05
CA ARG A 115 -13.42 -20.22 -7.36
C ARG A 115 -12.99 -19.02 -6.53
N THR A 116 -12.35 -19.23 -5.38
CA THR A 116 -11.84 -18.19 -4.51
C THR A 116 -10.42 -17.73 -4.82
N ASP A 117 -9.72 -18.38 -5.77
CA ASP A 117 -8.37 -17.98 -6.19
C ASP A 117 -8.34 -16.54 -6.71
N ILE A 118 -9.45 -16.10 -7.33
CA ILE A 118 -9.57 -14.72 -7.83
C ILE A 118 -9.60 -13.70 -6.68
N VAL A 119 -10.15 -14.06 -5.51
CA VAL A 119 -10.19 -13.17 -4.34
C VAL A 119 -8.78 -12.91 -3.84
N VAL A 120 -7.94 -13.95 -3.75
CA VAL A 120 -6.53 -13.85 -3.39
C VAL A 120 -5.77 -12.99 -4.42
N ALA A 121 -6.04 -13.19 -5.72
CA ALA A 121 -5.43 -12.40 -6.79
C ALA A 121 -5.80 -10.91 -6.72
N ILE A 122 -7.07 -10.59 -6.47
CA ILE A 122 -7.54 -9.20 -6.28
C ILE A 122 -6.89 -8.59 -5.03
N GLY A 123 -6.85 -9.33 -3.92
CA GLY A 123 -6.17 -8.92 -2.69
C GLY A 123 -4.70 -8.62 -2.95
N TYR A 124 -3.99 -9.50 -3.67
CA TYR A 124 -2.60 -9.27 -4.04
C TYR A 124 -2.42 -8.04 -4.94
N ALA A 125 -3.28 -7.85 -5.95
CA ALA A 125 -3.24 -6.66 -6.79
C ALA A 125 -3.43 -5.38 -5.95
N PHE A 126 -4.35 -5.40 -4.98
CA PHE A 126 -4.53 -4.32 -4.02
C PHE A 126 -3.31 -4.10 -3.13
N TYR A 127 -2.69 -5.17 -2.61
CA TYR A 127 -1.44 -5.11 -1.86
C TYR A 127 -0.31 -4.45 -2.66
N PHE A 128 -0.12 -4.91 -3.90
CA PHE A 128 0.95 -4.40 -4.75
C PHE A 128 0.76 -2.91 -5.09
N SER A 129 -0.49 -2.46 -5.27
CA SER A 129 -0.78 -1.04 -5.53
C SER A 129 -0.28 -0.12 -4.42
N LYS A 130 -0.21 -0.59 -3.17
CA LYS A 130 0.24 0.23 -2.03
C LYS A 130 1.71 0.61 -2.12
N PHE A 131 2.54 -0.22 -2.73
CA PHE A 131 3.92 0.15 -3.03
C PHE A 131 4.00 1.17 -4.17
N ILE A 132 3.14 1.06 -5.17
CA ILE A 132 3.07 2.06 -6.26
C ILE A 132 2.59 3.40 -5.70
N GLU A 133 1.60 3.43 -4.83
CA GLU A 133 1.08 4.63 -4.17
C GLU A 133 2.14 5.38 -3.33
N MET A 134 3.20 4.72 -2.86
CA MET A 134 4.34 5.40 -2.21
C MET A 134 5.04 6.41 -3.13
N LEU A 135 4.91 6.27 -4.45
CA LEU A 135 5.45 7.23 -5.41
C LEU A 135 4.82 8.63 -5.30
N ASP A 136 3.60 8.75 -4.77
CA ASP A 136 2.98 10.06 -4.49
C ASP A 136 3.88 10.92 -3.62
N THR A 137 4.42 10.33 -2.55
CA THR A 137 5.33 11.02 -1.64
C THR A 137 6.63 11.41 -2.33
N VAL A 138 7.16 10.54 -3.20
CA VAL A 138 8.36 10.83 -4.01
C VAL A 138 8.10 12.03 -4.92
N PHE A 139 6.94 12.10 -5.59
CA PHE A 139 6.56 13.24 -6.43
C PHE A 139 6.42 14.54 -5.61
N PHE A 140 5.82 14.49 -4.42
CA PHE A 140 5.73 15.67 -3.55
C PHE A 140 7.11 16.18 -3.12
N LEU A 141 8.00 15.28 -2.70
CA LEU A 141 9.36 15.63 -2.31
C LEU A 141 10.17 16.14 -3.49
N TRP A 142 10.02 15.53 -4.68
CA TRP A 142 10.70 16.00 -5.90
C TRP A 142 10.34 17.45 -6.22
N ARG A 143 9.05 17.80 -6.06
CA ARG A 143 8.57 19.17 -6.28
C ARG A 143 8.85 20.11 -5.09
N GLY A 144 9.48 19.64 -4.03
CA GLY A 144 9.74 20.43 -2.83
C GLY A 144 8.48 20.78 -2.02
N ARG A 145 7.35 20.07 -2.24
CA ARG A 145 6.07 20.29 -1.54
C ARG A 145 6.03 19.51 -0.24
N THR A 146 6.92 19.86 0.69
CA THR A 146 7.00 19.19 2.01
C THR A 146 5.75 19.45 2.86
N ASP A 147 4.95 20.45 2.55
CA ASP A 147 3.65 20.74 3.14
C ASP A 147 2.60 19.64 2.91
N GLN A 148 2.72 18.89 1.82
CA GLN A 148 1.84 17.78 1.47
C GLN A 148 2.28 16.44 2.12
N VAL A 149 3.51 16.35 2.57
CA VAL A 149 4.07 15.17 3.24
C VAL A 149 3.78 15.24 4.74
N THR A 150 2.50 15.07 5.10
CA THR A 150 2.06 15.09 6.50
C THR A 150 2.38 13.79 7.22
N PHE A 151 2.38 13.81 8.55
CA PHE A 151 2.52 12.60 9.35
C PHE A 151 1.48 11.53 8.97
N LEU A 152 0.21 11.94 8.84
CA LEU A 152 -0.88 11.01 8.49
C LEU A 152 -0.67 10.36 7.12
N HIS A 153 -0.20 11.14 6.14
CA HIS A 153 0.11 10.63 4.80
C HIS A 153 1.20 9.55 4.85
N VAL A 154 2.32 9.85 5.51
CA VAL A 154 3.44 8.90 5.64
C VAL A 154 3.04 7.67 6.44
N PHE A 155 2.33 7.87 7.56
CA PHE A 155 1.85 6.77 8.40
C PHE A 155 0.90 5.84 7.64
N HIS A 156 -0.06 6.39 6.89
CA HIS A 156 -0.98 5.60 6.09
C HIS A 156 -0.23 4.72 5.07
N HIS A 157 0.66 5.32 4.26
CA HIS A 157 1.42 4.55 3.27
C HIS A 157 2.39 3.54 3.90
N ALA A 158 2.88 3.80 5.11
CA ALA A 158 3.73 2.86 5.82
C ALA A 158 2.95 1.70 6.45
N ALA A 159 1.75 1.96 6.98
CA ALA A 159 0.96 0.96 7.68
C ALA A 159 0.19 0.02 6.72
N MET A 160 -0.23 0.52 5.56
CA MET A 160 -1.10 -0.22 4.65
C MET A 160 -0.48 -1.52 4.10
N PRO A 161 0.76 -1.55 3.54
CA PRO A 161 1.30 -2.78 2.99
C PRO A 161 1.42 -3.92 4.00
N PRO A 162 1.99 -3.73 5.21
CA PRO A 162 2.04 -4.79 6.21
C PRO A 162 0.65 -5.28 6.65
N SER A 163 -0.33 -4.37 6.79
CA SER A 163 -1.69 -4.71 7.21
C SER A 163 -2.42 -5.55 6.15
N ILE A 164 -2.30 -5.16 4.87
CA ILE A 164 -2.93 -5.90 3.77
C ILE A 164 -2.24 -7.25 3.57
N TRP A 165 -0.90 -7.31 3.70
CA TRP A 165 -0.16 -8.57 3.67
C TRP A 165 -0.74 -9.57 4.68
N TRP A 166 -0.97 -9.09 5.92
CA TRP A 166 -1.55 -9.89 6.99
C TRP A 166 -2.96 -10.38 6.62
N GLY A 167 -3.81 -9.50 6.12
CA GLY A 167 -5.17 -9.85 5.70
C GLY A 167 -5.19 -10.94 4.62
N ILE A 168 -4.39 -10.78 3.56
CA ILE A 168 -4.34 -11.77 2.47
C ILE A 168 -3.78 -13.11 2.96
N LYS A 169 -2.83 -13.08 3.88
CA LYS A 169 -2.15 -14.30 4.35
C LYS A 169 -3.03 -15.14 5.26
N TYR A 170 -3.84 -14.49 6.10
CA TYR A 170 -4.57 -15.16 7.18
C TYR A 170 -6.09 -15.06 7.10
N ALA A 171 -6.62 -14.12 6.35
CA ALA A 171 -8.06 -13.91 6.20
C ALA A 171 -8.43 -13.56 4.74
N PRO A 172 -8.06 -14.40 3.75
CA PRO A 172 -8.42 -14.12 2.37
C PRO A 172 -9.92 -14.32 2.17
N GLY A 173 -10.65 -13.24 2.06
CA GLY A 173 -12.09 -13.25 1.77
C GLY A 173 -13.01 -13.13 2.97
N GLU A 174 -12.48 -12.80 4.17
CA GLU A 174 -13.26 -12.33 5.32
C GLU A 174 -13.58 -10.83 5.24
#